data_ea98500d91eea724105eb707fd80f008
#
_entry.id   ea98500d91eea724105eb707fd80f008
#
_cell.length_a   1.000
_cell.length_b   1.000
_cell.length_c   1.000
_cell.angle_alpha   90.00
_cell.angle_beta   90.00
_cell.angle_gamma   90.00
#
_symmetry.space_group_name_H-M   'P 1'
#
loop_
_entity.id
_entity.type
_entity.pdbx_description
1 polymer ?
#
loop_
_entity_poly.entity_id
_entity_poly.type
_entity_poly.pdbx_seq_one_letter_code
_entity_poly.pdbx_strand_id
1 'polypeptide(L)'
;METIADNLRRVLDRIAAASVRSGRRPQDVTLVAVSKTKPVEAIKAAIAAEQMVFGENRVQEAAAKFPALRATHSGLRLHIIGGLQTNKARDAVRLADVIESLDRPRLADALADAMAREGRTPDLLVEVNVGDESQKAGIPRADADAFIADCKGRFGAALRGLMAVPPLDQDPTPHFVWLADRAVRHGLPVVSMGMSADYETAIACGATWVRVGSAIFGSRT
;
A
#
# COMPACT_ATOMS: atom_id res chain seq x y z
N MET A 1 -18.09 21.14 10.74
CA MET A 1 -16.96 20.57 9.93
C MET A 1 -17.01 19.06 10.14
N GLU A 2 -16.91 18.30 9.05
CA GLU A 2 -16.85 16.84 9.14
C GLU A 2 -15.58 16.41 9.88
N THR A 3 -15.71 15.46 10.78
CA THR A 3 -14.59 14.92 11.55
C THR A 3 -13.85 13.83 10.77
N ILE A 4 -12.62 13.49 11.19
CA ILE A 4 -11.88 12.34 10.62
C ILE A 4 -12.69 11.05 10.81
N ALA A 5 -13.38 10.88 11.93
CA ALA A 5 -14.24 9.73 12.20
C ALA A 5 -15.43 9.64 11.22
N ASP A 6 -16.09 10.76 10.91
CA ASP A 6 -17.19 10.79 9.94
C ASP A 6 -16.70 10.47 8.52
N ASN A 7 -15.57 11.05 8.14
CA ASN A 7 -14.94 10.77 6.86
C ASN A 7 -14.55 9.30 6.72
N LEU A 8 -13.95 8.74 7.78
CA LEU A 8 -13.52 7.34 7.80
C LEU A 8 -14.72 6.40 7.67
N ARG A 9 -15.79 6.65 8.44
CA ARG A 9 -17.04 5.87 8.35
C ARG A 9 -17.58 5.88 6.93
N ARG A 10 -17.69 7.06 6.30
CA ARG A 10 -18.17 7.21 4.92
C ARG A 10 -17.29 6.43 3.92
N VAL A 11 -15.97 6.46 4.08
CA VAL A 11 -15.06 5.68 3.22
C VAL A 11 -15.28 4.18 3.42
N LEU A 12 -15.40 3.71 4.66
CA LEU A 12 -15.66 2.30 4.96
C LEU A 12 -17.01 1.83 4.42
N ASP A 13 -18.07 2.63 4.56
CA ASP A 13 -19.40 2.33 4.00
C ASP A 13 -19.35 2.19 2.46
N ARG A 14 -18.61 3.08 1.78
CA ARG A 14 -18.43 2.99 0.33
C ARG A 14 -17.60 1.79 -0.08
N ILE A 15 -16.55 1.44 0.66
CA ILE A 15 -15.76 0.21 0.43
C ILE A 15 -16.67 -1.01 0.58
N ALA A 16 -17.47 -1.07 1.65
CA ALA A 16 -18.41 -2.17 1.87
C ALA A 16 -19.42 -2.30 0.74
N ALA A 17 -20.04 -1.19 0.33
CA ALA A 17 -20.98 -1.18 -0.79
C ALA A 17 -20.36 -1.60 -2.11
N ALA A 18 -19.13 -1.14 -2.42
CA ALA A 18 -18.40 -1.53 -3.63
C ALA A 18 -18.03 -3.02 -3.61
N SER A 19 -17.61 -3.55 -2.46
CA SER A 19 -17.30 -4.97 -2.28
C SER A 19 -18.54 -5.83 -2.57
N VAL A 20 -19.68 -5.50 -1.97
CA VAL A 20 -20.94 -6.23 -2.17
C VAL A 20 -21.40 -6.18 -3.65
N ARG A 21 -21.32 -5.02 -4.29
CA ARG A 21 -21.63 -4.89 -5.74
C ARG A 21 -20.73 -5.77 -6.61
N SER A 22 -19.52 -6.06 -6.15
CA SER A 22 -18.55 -6.92 -6.85
C SER A 22 -18.62 -8.39 -6.43
N GLY A 23 -19.68 -8.81 -5.69
CA GLY A 23 -19.87 -10.18 -5.24
C GLY A 23 -18.86 -10.62 -4.16
N ARG A 24 -18.24 -9.66 -3.46
CA ARG A 24 -17.21 -9.89 -2.43
C ARG A 24 -17.72 -9.47 -1.05
N ARG A 25 -17.11 -10.01 -0.01
CA ARG A 25 -17.40 -9.58 1.36
C ARG A 25 -16.65 -8.28 1.66
N PRO A 26 -17.20 -7.35 2.45
CA PRO A 26 -16.51 -6.11 2.84
C PRO A 26 -15.12 -6.35 3.47
N GLN A 27 -14.98 -7.40 4.27
CA GLN A 27 -13.73 -7.76 4.95
C GLN A 27 -12.64 -8.32 4.01
N ASP A 28 -12.97 -8.59 2.75
CA ASP A 28 -11.97 -9.00 1.73
C ASP A 28 -11.18 -7.79 1.20
N VAL A 29 -11.55 -6.56 1.61
CA VAL A 29 -10.88 -5.32 1.22
C VAL A 29 -10.39 -4.58 2.46
N THR A 30 -9.08 -4.36 2.54
CA THR A 30 -8.44 -3.60 3.62
C THR A 30 -8.26 -2.14 3.22
N LEU A 31 -8.69 -1.24 4.09
CA LEU A 31 -8.38 0.18 3.97
C LEU A 31 -7.00 0.48 4.56
N VAL A 32 -6.10 1.01 3.75
CA VAL A 32 -4.85 1.64 4.17
C VAL A 32 -5.08 3.15 4.23
N ALA A 33 -5.16 3.71 5.44
CA ALA A 33 -5.35 5.15 5.64
C ALA A 33 -4.02 5.89 5.41
N VAL A 34 -3.94 6.69 4.35
CA VAL A 34 -2.69 7.36 3.95
C VAL A 34 -2.50 8.63 4.75
N SER A 35 -1.61 8.60 5.74
CA SER A 35 -1.36 9.66 6.73
C SER A 35 -0.16 10.56 6.42
N LYS A 36 0.42 10.43 5.22
CA LYS A 36 1.53 11.28 4.78
C LYS A 36 1.19 12.77 4.92
N THR A 37 2.13 13.56 5.42
CA THR A 37 2.02 15.01 5.67
C THR A 37 0.98 15.40 6.73
N LYS A 38 0.35 14.46 7.41
CA LYS A 38 -0.64 14.76 8.45
C LYS A 38 0.00 14.71 9.84
N PRO A 39 -0.45 15.55 10.78
CA PRO A 39 0.06 15.56 12.15
C PRO A 39 -0.34 14.28 12.90
N VAL A 40 0.38 13.98 13.98
CA VAL A 40 0.13 12.81 14.82
C VAL A 40 -1.29 12.80 15.40
N GLU A 41 -1.84 13.97 15.70
CA GLU A 41 -3.20 14.15 16.22
C GLU A 41 -4.27 13.65 15.24
N ALA A 42 -4.06 13.84 13.94
CA ALA A 42 -4.96 13.32 12.92
C ALA A 42 -4.92 11.79 12.86
N ILE A 43 -3.72 11.19 13.04
CA ILE A 43 -3.57 9.72 13.12
C ILE A 43 -4.25 9.20 14.39
N LYS A 44 -4.08 9.85 15.53
CA LYS A 44 -4.76 9.49 16.79
C LYS A 44 -6.28 9.54 16.66
N ALA A 45 -6.82 10.56 15.98
CA ALA A 45 -8.25 10.66 15.72
C ALA A 45 -8.77 9.49 14.85
N ALA A 46 -7.99 9.05 13.86
CA ALA A 46 -8.33 7.88 13.05
C ALA A 46 -8.23 6.57 13.87
N ILE A 47 -7.20 6.44 14.73
CA ILE A 47 -7.06 5.28 15.63
C ILE A 47 -8.25 5.21 16.62
N ALA A 48 -8.69 6.35 17.15
CA ALA A 48 -9.87 6.41 18.04
C ALA A 48 -11.17 5.99 17.32
N ALA A 49 -11.18 6.06 15.98
CA ALA A 49 -12.24 5.54 15.11
C ALA A 49 -11.89 4.12 14.56
N GLU A 50 -11.04 3.37 15.26
CA GLU A 50 -10.68 1.97 15.00
C GLU A 50 -9.86 1.72 13.72
N GLN A 51 -9.34 2.76 13.08
CA GLN A 51 -8.41 2.58 11.95
C GLN A 51 -7.04 2.17 12.46
N MET A 52 -6.59 0.97 12.07
CA MET A 52 -5.34 0.40 12.55
C MET A 52 -4.27 0.20 11.46
N VAL A 53 -4.60 0.38 10.19
CA VAL A 53 -3.69 0.20 9.05
C VAL A 53 -3.41 1.54 8.41
N PHE A 54 -2.15 1.97 8.39
CA PHE A 54 -1.74 3.28 7.88
C PHE A 54 -0.66 3.17 6.81
N GLY A 55 -0.67 4.13 5.89
CA GLY A 55 0.33 4.23 4.82
C GLY A 55 1.11 5.54 4.89
N GLU A 56 2.44 5.45 4.83
CA GLU A 56 3.36 6.59 4.76
C GLU A 56 4.23 6.52 3.51
N ASN A 57 4.53 7.68 2.92
CA ASN A 57 5.39 7.72 1.74
C ASN A 57 6.88 7.71 2.09
N ARG A 58 7.26 8.27 3.24
CA ARG A 58 8.66 8.50 3.62
C ARG A 58 8.99 7.83 4.94
N VAL A 59 10.05 7.03 4.94
CA VAL A 59 10.53 6.31 6.14
C VAL A 59 10.85 7.26 7.28
N GLN A 60 11.45 8.43 7.00
CA GLN A 60 11.80 9.41 8.03
C GLN A 60 10.56 10.01 8.70
N GLU A 61 9.51 10.30 7.92
CA GLU A 61 8.24 10.81 8.45
C GLU A 61 7.55 9.74 9.30
N ALA A 62 7.53 8.52 8.82
CA ALA A 62 7.00 7.37 9.56
C ALA A 62 7.76 7.13 10.87
N ALA A 63 9.10 7.21 10.85
CA ALA A 63 9.95 7.05 12.02
C ALA A 63 9.72 8.12 13.10
N ALA A 64 9.33 9.32 12.71
CA ALA A 64 9.00 10.39 13.65
C ALA A 64 7.63 10.21 14.33
N LYS A 65 6.69 9.48 13.72
CA LYS A 65 5.30 9.36 14.17
C LYS A 65 4.98 8.02 14.84
N PHE A 66 5.33 6.92 14.19
CA PHE A 66 4.78 5.59 14.51
C PHE A 66 5.36 4.89 15.73
N PRO A 67 6.64 5.06 16.15
CA PRO A 67 7.14 4.40 17.36
C PRO A 67 6.34 4.78 18.61
N ALA A 68 6.05 6.06 18.82
CA ALA A 68 5.26 6.52 19.96
C ALA A 68 3.80 6.04 19.89
N LEU A 69 3.20 5.99 18.69
CA LEU A 69 1.84 5.49 18.50
C LEU A 69 1.75 3.99 18.79
N ARG A 70 2.72 3.21 18.35
CA ARG A 70 2.78 1.75 18.61
C ARG A 70 2.98 1.39 20.07
N ALA A 71 3.68 2.23 20.82
CA ALA A 71 3.86 2.01 22.26
C ALA A 71 2.52 2.02 23.04
N THR A 72 1.51 2.70 22.48
CA THR A 72 0.18 2.84 23.12
C THR A 72 -0.95 2.11 22.40
N HIS A 73 -0.71 1.66 21.16
CA HIS A 73 -1.72 0.99 20.32
C HIS A 73 -1.14 -0.29 19.72
N SER A 74 -1.32 -1.41 20.41
CA SER A 74 -0.95 -2.73 19.90
C SER A 74 -1.80 -3.10 18.68
N GLY A 75 -1.19 -3.71 17.66
CA GLY A 75 -1.90 -4.09 16.42
C GLY A 75 -1.89 -3.01 15.33
N LEU A 76 -1.34 -1.81 15.58
CA LEU A 76 -1.17 -0.79 14.56
C LEU A 76 -0.18 -1.25 13.49
N ARG A 77 -0.63 -1.30 12.25
CA ARG A 77 0.15 -1.71 11.08
C ARG A 77 0.56 -0.50 10.24
N LEU A 78 1.82 -0.49 9.84
CA LEU A 78 2.41 0.56 9.02
C LEU A 78 2.87 0.00 7.68
N HIS A 79 2.37 0.59 6.60
CA HIS A 79 2.82 0.34 5.24
C HIS A 79 3.72 1.50 4.76
N ILE A 80 4.86 1.19 4.16
CA ILE A 80 5.61 2.15 3.35
C ILE A 80 5.13 2.00 1.91
N ILE A 81 4.45 3.04 1.42
CA ILE A 81 3.75 3.03 0.13
C ILE A 81 4.38 3.98 -0.91
N GLY A 82 5.41 4.72 -0.56
CA GLY A 82 6.15 5.60 -1.47
C GLY A 82 7.49 5.02 -1.86
N GLY A 83 8.05 5.51 -2.96
CA GLY A 83 9.32 5.03 -3.51
C GLY A 83 10.43 4.98 -2.46
N LEU A 84 11.04 3.82 -2.29
CA LEU A 84 12.04 3.56 -1.27
C LEU A 84 13.46 3.67 -1.84
N GLN A 85 14.26 4.58 -1.26
CA GLN A 85 15.68 4.66 -1.56
C GLN A 85 16.41 3.46 -0.94
N THR A 86 17.39 2.88 -1.65
CA THR A 86 18.14 1.69 -1.18
C THR A 86 18.85 1.91 0.16
N ASN A 87 19.40 3.11 0.40
CA ASN A 87 20.03 3.48 1.66
C ASN A 87 19.04 3.62 2.84
N LYS A 88 17.73 3.57 2.59
CA LYS A 88 16.67 3.58 3.60
C LYS A 88 16.01 2.20 3.79
N ALA A 89 16.45 1.17 3.07
CA ALA A 89 15.89 -0.18 3.18
C ALA A 89 15.96 -0.70 4.62
N ARG A 90 17.07 -0.49 5.32
CA ARG A 90 17.26 -0.94 6.70
C ARG A 90 16.28 -0.27 7.66
N ASP A 91 16.11 1.04 7.56
CA ASP A 91 15.16 1.79 8.39
C ASP A 91 13.71 1.37 8.09
N ALA A 92 13.40 1.13 6.82
CA ALA A 92 12.08 0.63 6.41
C ALA A 92 11.79 -0.76 7.00
N VAL A 93 12.72 -1.71 6.91
CA VAL A 93 12.58 -3.06 7.48
C VAL A 93 12.39 -3.03 9.01
N ARG A 94 13.09 -2.13 9.71
CA ARG A 94 12.92 -1.96 11.17
C ARG A 94 11.54 -1.45 11.54
N LEU A 95 10.97 -0.60 10.72
CA LEU A 95 9.79 0.19 11.07
C LEU A 95 8.49 -0.39 10.50
N ALA A 96 8.49 -0.80 9.23
CA ALA A 96 7.28 -1.19 8.51
C ALA A 96 6.85 -2.63 8.80
N ASP A 97 5.55 -2.87 8.67
CA ASP A 97 4.98 -4.21 8.58
C ASP A 97 4.83 -4.63 7.12
N VAL A 98 4.70 -3.64 6.22
CA VAL A 98 4.57 -3.86 4.78
C VAL A 98 5.39 -2.80 4.03
N ILE A 99 6.08 -3.22 2.97
CA ILE A 99 6.75 -2.33 2.01
C ILE A 99 6.13 -2.60 0.64
N GLU A 100 5.37 -1.63 0.11
CA GLU A 100 4.61 -1.78 -1.13
C GLU A 100 5.36 -1.29 -2.38
N SER A 101 6.57 -0.76 -2.21
CA SER A 101 7.32 -0.04 -3.27
C SER A 101 8.57 -0.79 -3.75
N LEU A 102 8.51 -2.13 -3.78
CA LEU A 102 9.60 -2.94 -4.34
C LEU A 102 9.55 -2.88 -5.88
N ASP A 103 10.41 -2.07 -6.49
CA ASP A 103 10.30 -1.66 -7.89
C ASP A 103 11.52 -1.97 -8.77
N ARG A 104 12.60 -2.52 -8.21
CA ARG A 104 13.85 -2.77 -8.95
C ARG A 104 14.78 -3.76 -8.26
N PRO A 105 15.67 -4.46 -9.00
CA PRO A 105 16.59 -5.46 -8.44
C PRO A 105 17.49 -4.93 -7.33
N ARG A 106 18.08 -3.72 -7.50
CA ARG A 106 18.95 -3.12 -6.49
C ARG A 106 18.24 -2.85 -5.15
N LEU A 107 16.94 -2.56 -5.19
CA LEU A 107 16.15 -2.43 -3.95
C LEU A 107 15.86 -3.79 -3.34
N ALA A 108 15.60 -4.80 -4.17
CA ALA A 108 15.43 -6.18 -3.70
C ALA A 108 16.69 -6.68 -2.96
N ASP A 109 17.89 -6.41 -3.50
CA ASP A 109 19.16 -6.73 -2.83
C ASP A 109 19.26 -6.04 -1.46
N ALA A 110 19.00 -4.73 -1.42
CA ALA A 110 19.08 -3.95 -0.19
C ALA A 110 18.06 -4.40 0.88
N LEU A 111 16.86 -4.80 0.46
CA LEU A 111 15.83 -5.32 1.37
C LEU A 111 16.21 -6.70 1.90
N ALA A 112 16.71 -7.61 1.07
CA ALA A 112 17.15 -8.93 1.51
C ALA A 112 18.28 -8.82 2.56
N ASP A 113 19.29 -7.98 2.29
CA ASP A 113 20.38 -7.69 3.23
C ASP A 113 19.86 -7.10 4.55
N ALA A 114 18.92 -6.15 4.44
CA ALA A 114 18.33 -5.50 5.61
C ALA A 114 17.53 -6.49 6.47
N MET A 115 16.70 -7.31 5.83
CA MET A 115 15.89 -8.35 6.50
C MET A 115 16.77 -9.34 7.25
N ALA A 116 17.87 -9.81 6.61
CA ALA A 116 18.83 -10.71 7.25
C ALA A 116 19.52 -10.08 8.46
N ARG A 117 19.93 -8.80 8.36
CA ARG A 117 20.61 -8.07 9.45
C ARG A 117 19.71 -7.73 10.62
N GLU A 118 18.45 -7.40 10.36
CA GLU A 118 17.50 -6.97 11.40
C GLU A 118 16.69 -8.13 12.00
N GLY A 119 16.79 -9.33 11.42
CA GLY A 119 15.97 -10.48 11.84
C GLY A 119 14.46 -10.21 11.72
N ARG A 120 14.06 -9.31 10.81
CA ARG A 120 12.65 -8.92 10.56
C ARG A 120 12.31 -9.14 9.10
N THR A 121 11.08 -9.61 8.88
CA THR A 121 10.57 -9.94 7.55
C THR A 121 9.24 -9.24 7.34
N PRO A 122 9.22 -7.94 6.94
CA PRO A 122 7.98 -7.28 6.53
C PRO A 122 7.40 -7.94 5.28
N ASP A 123 6.08 -7.86 5.12
CA ASP A 123 5.43 -8.21 3.86
C ASP A 123 5.92 -7.27 2.74
N LEU A 124 6.13 -7.81 1.54
CA LEU A 124 6.58 -7.06 0.37
C LEU A 124 5.55 -7.10 -0.74
N LEU A 125 5.34 -5.97 -1.42
CA LEU A 125 4.61 -5.91 -2.69
C LEU A 125 5.53 -5.37 -3.79
N VAL A 126 5.47 -5.97 -4.97
CA VAL A 126 6.13 -5.40 -6.16
C VAL A 126 5.29 -4.26 -6.69
N GLU A 127 5.91 -3.07 -6.81
CA GLU A 127 5.30 -1.92 -7.46
C GLU A 127 5.52 -2.02 -8.97
N VAL A 128 4.42 -2.01 -9.73
CA VAL A 128 4.45 -2.06 -11.19
C VAL A 128 4.04 -0.71 -11.78
N ASN A 129 4.82 -0.20 -12.72
CA ASN A 129 4.48 0.96 -13.53
C ASN A 129 3.51 0.54 -14.64
N VAL A 130 2.22 0.47 -14.29
CA VAL A 130 1.17 -0.04 -15.18
C VAL A 130 0.86 0.88 -16.37
N GLY A 131 1.31 2.12 -16.32
CA GLY A 131 1.14 3.09 -17.40
C GLY A 131 2.39 3.25 -18.28
N ASP A 132 3.49 2.55 -17.96
CA ASP A 132 4.80 2.68 -18.61
C ASP A 132 5.29 4.13 -18.72
N GLU A 133 4.95 4.98 -17.72
CA GLU A 133 5.34 6.38 -17.62
C GLU A 133 6.79 6.48 -17.10
N SER A 134 7.70 6.97 -17.93
CA SER A 134 9.15 6.99 -17.63
C SER A 134 9.55 7.75 -16.36
N GLN A 135 8.71 8.68 -15.88
CA GLN A 135 8.93 9.48 -14.67
C GLN A 135 8.38 8.84 -13.39
N LYS A 136 7.61 7.74 -13.50
CA LYS A 136 7.03 7.04 -12.35
C LYS A 136 7.91 5.91 -11.85
N ALA A 137 7.82 5.63 -10.54
CA ALA A 137 8.35 4.42 -9.92
C ALA A 137 7.58 3.18 -10.40
N GLY A 138 8.12 2.03 -10.13
CA GLY A 138 7.55 0.74 -10.51
C GLY A 138 8.36 0.05 -11.60
N ILE A 139 8.40 -1.28 -11.54
CA ILE A 139 8.98 -2.08 -12.62
C ILE A 139 8.13 -1.93 -13.89
N PRO A 140 8.71 -1.74 -15.08
CA PRO A 140 7.96 -1.69 -16.34
C PRO A 140 7.11 -2.96 -16.53
N ARG A 141 5.96 -2.83 -17.20
CA ARG A 141 5.06 -3.98 -17.49
C ARG A 141 5.78 -5.12 -18.21
N ALA A 142 6.67 -4.78 -19.13
CA ALA A 142 7.42 -5.78 -19.90
C ALA A 142 8.33 -6.65 -19.04
N ASP A 143 8.85 -6.11 -17.93
CA ASP A 143 9.80 -6.79 -17.03
C ASP A 143 9.10 -7.38 -15.79
N ALA A 144 7.81 -7.09 -15.59
CA ALA A 144 7.10 -7.38 -14.35
C ALA A 144 7.08 -8.88 -14.03
N ASP A 145 6.74 -9.75 -14.98
CA ASP A 145 6.64 -11.20 -14.73
C ASP A 145 7.99 -11.81 -14.31
N ALA A 146 9.07 -11.42 -14.97
CA ALA A 146 10.41 -11.89 -14.63
C ALA A 146 10.86 -11.39 -13.25
N PHE A 147 10.60 -10.12 -12.94
CA PHE A 147 10.95 -9.54 -11.64
C PHE A 147 10.11 -10.12 -10.50
N ILE A 148 8.82 -10.35 -10.70
CA ILE A 148 7.95 -11.01 -9.71
C ILE A 148 8.46 -12.44 -9.43
N ALA A 149 8.83 -13.20 -10.47
CA ALA A 149 9.36 -14.56 -10.31
C ALA A 149 10.68 -14.56 -9.52
N ASP A 150 11.61 -13.65 -9.80
CA ASP A 150 12.84 -13.46 -9.03
C ASP A 150 12.53 -13.11 -7.55
N CYS A 151 11.67 -12.16 -7.31
CA CYS A 151 11.25 -11.78 -5.96
C CYS A 151 10.58 -12.94 -5.19
N LYS A 152 9.79 -13.78 -5.86
CA LYS A 152 9.22 -14.99 -5.25
C LYS A 152 10.29 -15.96 -4.83
N GLY A 153 11.29 -16.21 -5.67
CA GLY A 153 12.43 -17.06 -5.35
C GLY A 153 13.24 -16.53 -4.16
N ARG A 154 13.41 -15.23 -4.10
CA ARG A 154 14.23 -14.54 -3.10
C ARG A 154 13.54 -14.38 -1.74
N PHE A 155 12.28 -13.99 -1.71
CA PHE A 155 11.56 -13.59 -0.49
C PHE A 155 10.53 -14.64 -0.04
N GLY A 156 10.22 -15.62 -0.86
CA GLY A 156 9.26 -16.67 -0.51
C GLY A 156 7.91 -16.10 -0.05
N ALA A 157 7.46 -16.54 1.11
CA ALA A 157 6.16 -16.14 1.68
C ALA A 157 6.07 -14.65 2.06
N ALA A 158 7.19 -13.93 2.16
CA ALA A 158 7.18 -12.50 2.42
C ALA A 158 6.73 -11.68 1.21
N LEU A 159 6.87 -12.20 -0.02
CA LEU A 159 6.26 -11.56 -1.18
C LEU A 159 4.76 -11.87 -1.20
N ARG A 160 3.95 -10.87 -0.87
CA ARG A 160 2.51 -11.02 -0.69
C ARG A 160 1.69 -10.59 -1.89
N GLY A 161 2.20 -9.68 -2.72
CA GLY A 161 1.35 -9.13 -3.77
C GLY A 161 1.99 -8.12 -4.68
N LEU A 162 1.12 -7.40 -5.37
CA LEU A 162 1.46 -6.34 -6.31
C LEU A 162 0.84 -5.02 -5.88
N MET A 163 1.48 -3.92 -6.27
CA MET A 163 0.97 -2.56 -6.07
C MET A 163 1.08 -1.78 -7.38
N ALA A 164 0.13 -0.89 -7.65
CA ALA A 164 0.25 0.08 -8.74
C ALA A 164 -0.49 1.39 -8.45
N VAL A 165 -0.03 2.44 -9.14
CA VAL A 165 -0.69 3.75 -9.25
C VAL A 165 -0.85 4.05 -10.74
N PRO A 166 -2.06 3.96 -11.31
CA PRO A 166 -2.28 4.21 -12.73
C PRO A 166 -2.05 5.68 -13.11
N PRO A 167 -1.91 6.00 -14.40
CA PRO A 167 -1.92 7.38 -14.90
C PRO A 167 -3.17 8.13 -14.47
N LEU A 168 -3.01 9.42 -14.11
CA LEU A 168 -4.10 10.25 -13.59
C LEU A 168 -5.09 10.68 -14.68
N ASP A 169 -4.65 10.73 -15.92
CA ASP A 169 -5.37 11.23 -17.10
C ASP A 169 -5.97 10.12 -17.96
N GLN A 170 -5.93 8.88 -17.49
CA GLN A 170 -6.44 7.71 -18.18
C GLN A 170 -7.52 7.00 -17.36
N ASP A 171 -8.36 6.21 -18.05
CA ASP A 171 -9.25 5.25 -17.36
C ASP A 171 -8.38 4.25 -16.58
N PRO A 172 -8.52 4.16 -15.25
CA PRO A 172 -7.73 3.24 -14.45
C PRO A 172 -8.12 1.76 -14.63
N THR A 173 -9.30 1.48 -15.17
CA THR A 173 -9.88 0.14 -15.27
C THR A 173 -8.97 -0.87 -15.98
N PRO A 174 -8.43 -0.60 -17.19
CA PRO A 174 -7.53 -1.54 -17.87
C PRO A 174 -6.26 -1.84 -17.07
N HIS A 175 -5.74 -0.84 -16.36
CA HIS A 175 -4.54 -0.99 -15.52
C HIS A 175 -4.81 -1.86 -14.30
N PHE A 176 -5.96 -1.67 -13.64
CA PHE A 176 -6.37 -2.47 -12.49
C PHE A 176 -6.64 -3.92 -12.86
N VAL A 177 -7.36 -4.17 -13.97
CA VAL A 177 -7.60 -5.52 -14.47
C VAL A 177 -6.29 -6.23 -14.78
N TRP A 178 -5.34 -5.54 -15.44
CA TRP A 178 -4.04 -6.09 -15.76
C TRP A 178 -3.27 -6.48 -14.48
N LEU A 179 -3.23 -5.61 -13.47
CA LEU A 179 -2.52 -5.88 -12.23
C LEU A 179 -3.12 -7.07 -11.47
N ALA A 180 -4.45 -7.13 -11.40
CA ALA A 180 -5.17 -8.24 -10.76
C ALA A 180 -4.89 -9.58 -11.46
N ASP A 181 -4.92 -9.61 -12.81
CA ASP A 181 -4.55 -10.80 -13.60
C ASP A 181 -3.13 -11.26 -13.29
N ARG A 182 -2.17 -10.34 -13.20
CA ARG A 182 -0.78 -10.70 -12.85
C ARG A 182 -0.66 -11.29 -11.44
N ALA A 183 -1.36 -10.72 -10.47
CA ALA A 183 -1.36 -11.26 -9.12
C ALA A 183 -1.91 -12.70 -9.08
N VAL A 184 -3.02 -12.95 -9.79
CA VAL A 184 -3.59 -14.30 -9.92
C VAL A 184 -2.61 -15.28 -10.59
N ARG A 185 -2.00 -14.90 -11.72
CA ARG A 185 -1.02 -15.73 -12.44
C ARG A 185 0.18 -16.12 -11.58
N HIS A 186 0.63 -15.22 -10.72
CA HIS A 186 1.75 -15.50 -9.82
C HIS A 186 1.33 -16.09 -8.47
N GLY A 187 0.03 -16.34 -8.24
CA GLY A 187 -0.50 -16.88 -6.98
C GLY A 187 -0.28 -15.95 -5.80
N LEU A 188 -0.35 -14.63 -6.03
CA LEU A 188 -0.16 -13.60 -5.01
C LEU A 188 -1.52 -13.11 -4.50
N PRO A 189 -1.79 -13.18 -3.18
CA PRO A 189 -3.12 -12.90 -2.64
C PRO A 189 -3.43 -11.40 -2.51
N VAL A 190 -2.43 -10.52 -2.57
CA VAL A 190 -2.62 -9.09 -2.31
C VAL A 190 -2.51 -8.28 -3.60
N VAL A 191 -3.52 -7.44 -3.85
CA VAL A 191 -3.54 -6.45 -4.92
C VAL A 191 -3.83 -5.08 -4.30
N SER A 192 -2.77 -4.26 -4.15
CA SER A 192 -2.86 -2.91 -3.60
C SER A 192 -2.99 -1.91 -4.74
N MET A 193 -4.19 -1.39 -4.94
CA MET A 193 -4.52 -0.41 -5.98
C MET A 193 -5.78 0.37 -5.61
N GLY A 194 -5.97 1.53 -6.21
CA GLY A 194 -7.08 2.42 -5.91
C GLY A 194 -6.77 3.41 -4.79
N MET A 195 -7.07 4.67 -5.07
CA MET A 195 -6.89 5.83 -4.19
C MET A 195 -8.23 6.56 -4.00
N SER A 196 -8.22 7.74 -3.37
CA SER A 196 -9.43 8.50 -3.02
C SER A 196 -10.39 8.75 -4.20
N ALA A 197 -9.89 8.79 -5.43
CA ALA A 197 -10.72 9.07 -6.61
C ALA A 197 -11.28 7.81 -7.29
N ASP A 198 -10.63 6.66 -7.14
CA ASP A 198 -10.85 5.48 -7.98
C ASP A 198 -10.91 4.13 -7.23
N TYR A 199 -10.87 4.14 -5.88
CA TYR A 199 -10.85 2.90 -5.10
C TYR A 199 -12.08 2.00 -5.30
N GLU A 200 -13.26 2.56 -5.61
CA GLU A 200 -14.44 1.73 -5.89
C GLU A 200 -14.28 0.96 -7.22
N THR A 201 -13.74 1.62 -8.25
CA THR A 201 -13.36 0.96 -9.51
C THR A 201 -12.28 -0.10 -9.27
N ALA A 202 -11.28 0.21 -8.45
CA ALA A 202 -10.24 -0.75 -8.08
C ALA A 202 -10.82 -1.99 -7.39
N ILE A 203 -11.79 -1.81 -6.47
CA ILE A 203 -12.48 -2.93 -5.80
C ILE A 203 -13.22 -3.79 -6.82
N ALA A 204 -13.92 -3.18 -7.76
CA ALA A 204 -14.60 -3.90 -8.84
C ALA A 204 -13.64 -4.71 -9.73
N CYS A 205 -12.39 -4.24 -9.87
CA CYS A 205 -11.33 -4.92 -10.60
C CYS A 205 -10.49 -5.90 -9.75
N GLY A 206 -10.85 -6.15 -8.49
CA GLY A 206 -10.18 -7.16 -7.66
C GLY A 206 -9.19 -6.62 -6.63
N ALA A 207 -9.14 -5.31 -6.34
CA ALA A 207 -8.30 -4.78 -5.26
C ALA A 207 -8.61 -5.47 -3.94
N THR A 208 -7.56 -5.86 -3.20
CA THR A 208 -7.67 -6.36 -1.83
C THR A 208 -7.25 -5.30 -0.82
N TRP A 209 -6.41 -4.36 -1.22
CA TRP A 209 -6.05 -3.18 -0.45
C TRP A 209 -6.31 -1.92 -1.25
N VAL A 210 -6.91 -0.92 -0.58
CA VAL A 210 -7.15 0.42 -1.15
C VAL A 210 -6.47 1.48 -0.26
N ARG A 211 -5.85 2.49 -0.88
CA ARG A 211 -5.04 3.49 -0.20
C ARG A 211 -5.71 4.86 -0.25
N VAL A 212 -6.39 5.24 0.82
CA VAL A 212 -7.21 6.45 0.85
C VAL A 212 -6.62 7.48 1.82
N GLY A 213 -6.37 8.68 1.35
CA GLY A 213 -5.80 9.78 2.15
C GLY A 213 -6.72 11.00 2.22
N SER A 214 -6.87 11.73 1.12
CA SER A 214 -7.60 13.01 1.11
C SER A 214 -9.07 12.89 1.48
N ALA A 215 -9.72 11.78 1.17
CA ALA A 215 -11.11 11.54 1.56
C ALA A 215 -11.28 11.32 3.08
N ILE A 216 -10.21 10.97 3.80
CA ILE A 216 -10.22 10.78 5.27
C ILE A 216 -9.70 12.04 5.98
N PHE A 217 -8.51 12.50 5.59
CA PHE A 217 -7.76 13.54 6.30
C PHE A 217 -7.89 14.94 5.69
N GLY A 218 -8.66 15.09 4.62
CA GLY A 218 -8.74 16.35 3.86
C GLY A 218 -7.56 16.55 2.90
N SER A 219 -7.69 17.55 2.01
CA SER A 219 -6.62 17.98 1.10
C SER A 219 -5.36 18.41 1.86
N ARG A 220 -4.25 18.55 1.15
CA ARG A 220 -3.03 19.14 1.70
C ARG A 220 -3.28 20.63 1.95
N THR A 221 -3.07 21.06 3.18
CA THR A 221 -2.90 22.48 3.51
C THR A 221 -1.49 22.91 3.17
#